data_221f645bb57869277b8b129b06acce46
#
_entry.id   221f645bb57869277b8b129b06acce46
#
_cell.length_a   1.000
_cell.length_b   1.000
_cell.length_c   1.000
_cell.angle_alpha   90.00
_cell.angle_beta   90.00
_cell.angle_gamma   90.00
#
_symmetry.space_group_name_H-M   'P 1'
#
loop_
_entity.id
_entity.type
_entity.pdbx_description
1 polymer ?
#
loop_
_entity_poly.entity_id
_entity_poly.type
_entity_poly.pdbx_seq_one_letter_code
_entity_poly.pdbx_strand_id
1 'polypeptide(L)'
;MFYFATFTTHFTQKNVVGVRNLIKELEEVGLRHLLKTGDETFAELPANTWIGEYDTDNKEELKNLLYVEIRRIFEKNKLAGPIFIAISEKAVIGVAELPEPPIPAKAPKAPKKQKEKK
;
A
#
# COMPACT_ATOMS: atom_id res chain seq x y z
N MET A 1 -1.24 -0.89 -22.64
CA MET A 1 -1.86 -1.82 -21.69
C MET A 1 -1.73 -1.27 -20.28
N PHE A 2 -2.75 -1.42 -19.48
CA PHE A 2 -2.73 -0.89 -18.11
C PHE A 2 -2.23 -1.93 -17.13
N TYR A 3 -1.38 -1.47 -16.23
CA TYR A 3 -0.86 -2.29 -15.15
C TYR A 3 -1.12 -1.60 -13.83
N PHE A 4 -1.35 -2.40 -12.81
CA PHE A 4 -1.43 -1.91 -11.44
C PHE A 4 -0.12 -2.15 -10.74
N ALA A 5 0.37 -1.14 -10.07
CA ALA A 5 1.57 -1.23 -9.26
C ALA A 5 1.18 -1.08 -7.80
N THR A 6 1.63 -2.00 -6.98
CA THR A 6 1.41 -1.94 -5.54
C THR A 6 2.76 -1.76 -4.86
N PHE A 7 2.86 -0.72 -4.05
CA PHE A 7 4.07 -0.47 -3.27
C PHE A 7 3.73 -0.65 -1.79
N THR A 8 4.55 -1.41 -1.10
CA THR A 8 4.40 -1.65 0.33
C THR A 8 5.75 -1.51 1.02
N THR A 9 5.75 -0.98 2.21
CA THR A 9 6.95 -0.86 3.01
C THR A 9 6.60 -0.98 4.49
N HIS A 10 7.61 -1.23 5.31
CA HIS A 10 7.51 -0.95 6.74
C HIS A 10 8.76 -0.16 7.09
N PHE A 11 8.57 0.97 7.74
CA PHE A 11 9.68 1.87 8.00
C PHE A 11 10.56 1.33 9.12
N THR A 12 11.86 1.22 8.84
CA THR A 12 12.85 0.93 9.88
C THR A 12 13.40 2.23 10.44
N GLN A 13 13.21 3.34 9.71
CA GLN A 13 13.53 4.68 10.19
C GLN A 13 12.50 5.63 9.60
N LYS A 14 11.86 6.42 10.43
CA LYS A 14 10.84 7.35 9.94
C LYS A 14 10.76 8.58 10.83
N ASN A 15 10.17 9.62 10.25
CA ASN A 15 9.85 10.85 10.98
C ASN A 15 8.55 11.41 10.41
N VAL A 16 7.83 12.18 11.21
CA VAL A 16 6.48 12.62 10.83
C VAL A 16 6.50 13.45 9.56
N VAL A 17 7.43 14.38 9.45
CA VAL A 17 7.51 15.25 8.28
C VAL A 17 7.86 14.44 7.05
N GLY A 18 8.82 13.52 7.16
CA GLY A 18 9.22 12.69 6.04
C GLY A 18 8.11 11.81 5.51
N VAL A 19 7.33 11.21 6.41
CA VAL A 19 6.20 10.37 5.98
C VAL A 19 5.14 11.21 5.29
N ARG A 20 4.86 12.41 5.81
CA ARG A 20 3.90 13.30 5.18
C ARG A 20 4.35 13.69 3.78
N ASN A 21 5.63 14.01 3.62
CA ASN A 21 6.16 14.36 2.30
C ASN A 21 6.14 13.16 1.36
N LEU A 22 6.42 11.97 1.89
CA LEU A 22 6.36 10.75 1.09
C LEU A 22 4.99 10.57 0.47
N ILE A 23 3.94 10.71 1.25
CA ILE A 23 2.57 10.53 0.76
C ILE A 23 2.29 11.49 -0.38
N LYS A 24 2.69 12.76 -0.23
CA LYS A 24 2.50 13.76 -1.27
C LYS A 24 3.27 13.44 -2.53
N GLU A 25 4.53 13.07 -2.39
CA GLU A 25 5.37 12.81 -3.55
C GLU A 25 4.98 11.53 -4.25
N LEU A 26 4.49 10.53 -3.52
CA LEU A 26 3.97 9.32 -4.14
C LEU A 26 2.72 9.62 -4.96
N GLU A 27 1.86 10.52 -4.49
CA GLU A 27 0.70 10.93 -5.27
C GLU A 27 1.13 11.57 -6.58
N GLU A 28 2.21 12.31 -6.58
CA GLU A 28 2.70 12.96 -7.78
C GLU A 28 3.18 11.95 -8.83
N VAL A 29 3.61 10.78 -8.39
CA VAL A 29 3.99 9.73 -9.32
C VAL A 29 2.87 8.70 -9.52
N GLY A 30 1.68 8.99 -9.02
CA GLY A 30 0.50 8.17 -9.30
C GLY A 30 0.19 7.09 -8.29
N LEU A 31 0.91 7.04 -7.18
CA LEU A 31 0.67 6.03 -6.15
C LEU A 31 -0.18 6.63 -5.02
N ARG A 32 -1.28 5.99 -4.71
CA ARG A 32 -2.25 6.50 -3.74
C ARG A 32 -2.56 5.46 -2.68
N HIS A 33 -2.87 5.95 -1.50
CA HIS A 33 -3.27 5.08 -0.40
C HIS A 33 -4.78 5.05 -0.20
N LEU A 34 -5.51 5.84 -0.98
CA LEU A 34 -6.97 5.78 -1.02
C LEU A 34 -7.39 5.27 -2.38
N LEU A 35 -8.30 4.32 -2.40
CA LEU A 35 -8.80 3.72 -3.63
C LEU A 35 -10.25 4.10 -3.81
N LYS A 36 -10.59 4.64 -4.99
CA LYS A 36 -11.97 4.97 -5.29
C LYS A 36 -12.75 3.70 -5.59
N THR A 37 -13.79 3.45 -4.82
CA THR A 37 -14.58 2.24 -4.94
C THR A 37 -15.97 2.47 -5.52
N GLY A 38 -16.36 3.73 -5.68
CA GLY A 38 -17.65 4.10 -6.25
C GLY A 38 -17.62 5.57 -6.59
N ASP A 39 -18.78 6.14 -6.92
CA ASP A 39 -18.82 7.52 -7.39
C ASP A 39 -18.29 8.49 -6.34
N GLU A 40 -18.64 8.28 -5.08
CA GLU A 40 -18.21 9.18 -4.02
C GLU A 40 -17.68 8.43 -2.82
N THR A 41 -17.28 7.17 -3.02
CA THR A 41 -16.78 6.35 -1.92
C THR A 41 -15.33 5.98 -2.16
N PHE A 42 -14.58 5.93 -1.07
CA PHE A 42 -13.17 5.58 -1.10
C PHE A 42 -12.90 4.53 -0.04
N ALA A 43 -11.96 3.64 -0.32
CA ALA A 43 -11.47 2.69 0.65
C ALA A 43 -10.04 3.06 0.98
N GLU A 44 -9.73 3.10 2.26
CA GLU A 44 -8.38 3.36 2.72
C GLU A 44 -7.59 2.06 2.68
N LEU A 45 -6.45 2.07 2.00
CA LEU A 45 -5.61 0.89 1.93
C LEU A 45 -4.91 0.66 3.27
N PRO A 46 -4.46 -0.58 3.51
CA PRO A 46 -3.69 -0.85 4.72
C PRO A 46 -2.52 0.11 4.86
N ALA A 47 -2.11 0.34 6.08
CA ALA A 47 -1.02 1.26 6.36
C ALA A 47 0.22 0.91 5.53
N ASN A 48 0.88 1.94 5.01
CA ASN A 48 2.11 1.82 4.24
C ASN A 48 1.94 1.03 2.96
N THR A 49 0.73 1.09 2.36
CA THR A 49 0.43 0.45 1.08
C THR A 49 -0.14 1.50 0.13
N TRP A 50 0.40 1.54 -1.08
CA TRP A 50 -0.03 2.47 -2.12
C TRP A 50 -0.26 1.72 -3.42
N ILE A 51 -1.23 2.17 -4.22
CA ILE A 51 -1.54 1.55 -5.50
C ILE A 51 -1.65 2.63 -6.56
N GLY A 52 -1.15 2.33 -7.75
CA GLY A 52 -1.31 3.20 -8.91
C GLY A 52 -1.61 2.40 -10.15
N GLU A 53 -2.21 3.07 -11.13
CA GLU A 53 -2.50 2.44 -12.42
C GLU A 53 -1.68 3.16 -13.49
N TYR A 54 -1.00 2.40 -14.34
CA TYR A 54 -0.08 2.95 -15.33
C TYR A 54 -0.32 2.32 -16.69
N ASP A 55 -0.27 3.14 -17.72
CA ASP A 55 -0.39 2.66 -19.10
C ASP A 55 1.03 2.53 -19.67
N THR A 56 1.47 1.31 -19.89
CA THR A 56 2.80 1.04 -20.40
C THR A 56 2.81 -0.30 -21.12
N ASP A 57 3.78 -0.48 -22.00
CA ASP A 57 3.99 -1.76 -22.68
C ASP A 57 5.11 -2.56 -22.02
N ASN A 58 5.75 -2.02 -20.99
CA ASN A 58 6.91 -2.67 -20.38
C ASN A 58 6.83 -2.62 -18.86
N LYS A 59 6.32 -3.71 -18.29
CA LYS A 59 6.12 -3.76 -16.84
C LYS A 59 7.44 -3.79 -16.06
N GLU A 60 8.49 -4.36 -16.67
CA GLU A 60 9.79 -4.36 -16.00
C GLU A 60 10.34 -2.95 -15.88
N GLU A 61 10.21 -2.17 -16.95
CA GLU A 61 10.65 -0.80 -16.92
C GLU A 61 9.85 0.01 -15.91
N LEU A 62 8.54 -0.22 -15.85
CA LEU A 62 7.68 0.45 -14.88
C LEU A 62 8.14 0.16 -13.45
N LYS A 63 8.43 -1.10 -13.17
CA LYS A 63 8.90 -1.48 -11.84
C LYS A 63 10.19 -0.75 -11.50
N ASN A 64 11.13 -0.72 -12.44
CA ASN A 64 12.41 -0.09 -12.21
C ASN A 64 12.29 1.41 -12.00
N LEU A 65 11.44 2.06 -12.79
CA LEU A 65 11.22 3.50 -12.64
C LEU A 65 10.62 3.83 -11.28
N LEU A 66 9.62 3.05 -10.86
CA LEU A 66 9.00 3.27 -9.56
C LEU A 66 9.99 3.04 -8.43
N TYR A 67 10.81 2.00 -8.55
CA TYR A 67 11.81 1.73 -7.54
C TYR A 67 12.77 2.90 -7.38
N VAL A 68 13.25 3.45 -8.50
CA VAL A 68 14.17 4.58 -8.46
C VAL A 68 13.51 5.80 -7.81
N GLU A 69 12.26 6.08 -8.19
CA GLU A 69 11.55 7.24 -7.64
C GLU A 69 11.29 7.08 -6.15
N ILE A 70 10.84 5.91 -5.74
CA ILE A 70 10.53 5.67 -4.33
C ILE A 70 11.81 5.75 -3.50
N ARG A 71 12.90 5.19 -4.01
CA ARG A 71 14.18 5.26 -3.32
C ARG A 71 14.63 6.69 -3.15
N ARG A 72 14.50 7.50 -4.20
CA ARG A 72 14.87 8.91 -4.15
C ARG A 72 14.05 9.65 -3.09
N ILE A 73 12.75 9.36 -3.03
CA ILE A 73 11.88 10.00 -2.05
C ILE A 73 12.28 9.59 -0.63
N PHE A 74 12.60 8.30 -0.44
CA PHE A 74 13.05 7.82 0.87
C PHE A 74 14.31 8.55 1.31
N GLU A 75 15.31 8.62 0.41
CA GLU A 75 16.58 9.25 0.75
C GLU A 75 16.39 10.73 1.06
N LYS A 76 15.60 11.41 0.24
CA LYS A 76 15.35 12.84 0.40
C LYS A 76 14.68 13.14 1.75
N ASN A 77 13.83 12.26 2.22
CA ASN A 77 13.03 12.50 3.42
C ASN A 77 13.57 11.76 4.64
N LYS A 78 14.75 11.18 4.54
CA LYS A 78 15.42 10.49 5.63
C LYS A 78 14.56 9.36 6.19
N LEU A 79 14.00 8.58 5.27
CA LEU A 79 13.23 7.40 5.59
C LEU A 79 14.02 6.17 5.19
N ALA A 80 13.78 5.06 5.88
CA ALA A 80 14.41 3.78 5.54
C ALA A 80 13.41 2.67 5.74
N GLY A 81 13.57 1.62 4.94
CA GLY A 81 12.72 0.44 5.00
C GLY A 81 12.78 -0.31 3.68
N PRO A 82 12.29 -1.54 3.67
CA PRO A 82 12.26 -2.31 2.42
C PRO A 82 11.24 -1.71 1.46
N ILE A 83 11.55 -1.78 0.18
CA ILE A 83 10.66 -1.31 -0.88
C ILE A 83 10.17 -2.53 -1.63
N PHE A 84 8.89 -2.84 -1.48
CA PHE A 84 8.26 -3.97 -2.16
C PHE A 84 7.32 -3.43 -3.24
N ILE A 85 7.52 -3.85 -4.49
CA ILE A 85 6.69 -3.43 -5.60
C ILE A 85 6.19 -4.65 -6.34
N ALA A 86 4.87 -4.72 -6.55
CA ALA A 86 4.25 -5.78 -7.34
C ALA A 86 3.53 -5.14 -8.50
N ILE A 87 3.70 -5.70 -9.69
CA ILE A 87 3.06 -5.23 -10.92
C ILE A 87 2.14 -6.32 -11.42
N SER A 88 0.90 -5.96 -11.74
CA SER A 88 -0.05 -6.93 -12.29
C SER A 88 -0.89 -6.29 -13.39
N GLU A 89 -1.31 -7.11 -14.35
CA GLU A 89 -2.16 -6.63 -15.43
C GLU A 89 -3.56 -6.37 -14.96
N LYS A 90 -3.99 -7.12 -13.97
CA LYS A 90 -5.33 -7.00 -13.39
C LYS A 90 -5.20 -6.96 -11.89
N ALA A 91 -6.02 -6.15 -11.27
CA ALA A 91 -6.12 -6.17 -9.83
C ALA A 91 -7.58 -6.38 -9.47
N VAL A 92 -7.84 -7.45 -8.75
CA VAL A 92 -9.10 -7.60 -8.05
C VAL A 92 -8.79 -7.24 -6.62
N ILE A 93 -9.25 -6.08 -6.21
CA ILE A 93 -8.87 -5.54 -4.92
C ILE A 93 -10.09 -5.58 -4.01
N GLY A 94 -9.92 -6.24 -2.88
CA GLY A 94 -10.92 -6.22 -1.83
C GLY A 94 -10.33 -5.50 -0.64
N VAL A 95 -10.99 -4.46 -0.22
CA VAL A 95 -10.65 -3.79 1.02
C VAL A 95 -11.89 -3.85 1.87
N ALA A 96 -11.79 -4.54 3.00
CA ALA A 96 -12.91 -4.68 3.89
C ALA A 96 -12.44 -4.36 5.28
N GLU A 97 -13.19 -3.49 5.91
CA GLU A 97 -12.95 -3.17 7.30
C GLU A 97 -13.87 -4.05 8.11
N LEU A 98 -13.30 -5.04 8.74
CA LEU A 98 -14.10 -5.91 9.59
C LEU A 98 -14.43 -5.15 10.86
N PRO A 99 -15.70 -5.14 11.24
CA PRO A 99 -16.03 -4.58 12.55
C PRO A 99 -15.32 -5.38 13.62
N GLU A 100 -14.94 -4.70 14.68
CA GLU A 100 -14.33 -5.42 15.78
C GLU A 100 -15.25 -6.53 16.21
N PRO A 101 -14.72 -7.75 16.38
CA PRO A 101 -15.59 -8.84 16.81
C PRO A 101 -16.16 -8.47 18.16
N PRO A 102 -17.44 -8.79 18.36
CA PRO A 102 -18.01 -8.58 19.68
C PRO A 102 -17.32 -9.58 20.57
N ILE A 103 -16.36 -9.25 21.06
CA ILE A 103 -15.46 -9.96 21.86
C ILE A 103 -15.69 -11.39 22.11
N PRO A 104 -14.92 -11.69 21.74
CA PRO A 104 -14.40 -12.43 21.24
C PRO A 104 -14.42 -13.41 21.15
N ALA A 105 -14.50 -13.22 20.90
CA ALA A 105 -14.53 -13.81 20.35
C ALA A 105 -13.90 -14.51 19.93
N LYS A 106 -13.79 -14.66 20.00
CA LYS A 106 -13.41 -15.13 19.52
C LYS A 106 -12.71 -15.59 18.73
N ALA A 107 -12.36 -15.96 18.96
CA ALA A 107 -11.88 -16.21 18.22
C ALA A 107 -11.10 -16.51 17.59
N PRO A 108 -10.87 -16.72 17.38
CA PRO A 108 -10.23 -16.89 16.81
C PRO A 108 -9.44 -16.91 16.31
N LYS A 109 -9.24 -16.89 16.37
CA LYS A 109 -8.81 -16.77 16.27
C LYS A 109 -7.96 -16.89 15.62
N ALA A 110 -7.89 -17.19 15.67
CA ALA A 110 -7.49 -17.20 15.48
C ALA A 110 -6.77 -17.48 15.24
N PRO A 111 -6.75 -17.78 15.24
CA PRO A 111 -6.34 -17.95 15.27
C PRO A 111 -5.80 -18.06 15.26
N LYS A 112 -6.27 -18.22 15.41
CA LYS A 112 -6.18 -18.18 15.91
C LYS A 112 -5.84 -18.38 15.95
N LYS A 113 -5.93 -18.54 16.29
CA LYS A 113 -6.09 -18.55 16.83
C LYS A 113 -6.16 -18.64 16.96
N GLN A 114 -6.33 -19.00 17.51
CA GLN A 114 -6.87 -18.91 18.04
C GLN A 114 -6.92 -18.93 18.26
N LYS A 115 -7.12 -19.18 18.95
CA LYS A 115 -7.65 -19.09 19.59
C LYS A 115 -7.91 -19.17 19.78
N GLU A 116 -8.09 -19.35 20.30
CA GLU A 116 -8.77 -19.23 20.83
C GLU A 116 -9.12 -19.21 21.05
N LYS A 117 -9.27 -19.49 21.54
CA LYS A 117 -9.91 -19.40 22.08
C LYS A 117 -10.27 -19.38 22.26
N LYS A 118 -10.40 -19.75 22.59
CA LYS A 118 -10.99 -19.68 23.05
C LYS A 118 -11.09 -19.70 23.18
#